data_90e358b8fec7494020f1c46f5e020202
#
_entry.id   90e358b8fec7494020f1c46f5e020202
#
_cell.length_a   1.000
_cell.length_b   1.000
_cell.length_c   1.000
_cell.angle_alpha   90.00
_cell.angle_beta   90.00
_cell.angle_gamma   90.00
#
_symmetry.space_group_name_H-M   'P 1'
#
loop_
_entity.id
_entity.type
_entity.pdbx_description
1 polymer ?
#
loop_
_entity_poly.entity_id
_entity_poly.type
_entity_poly.pdbx_seq_one_letter_code
_entity_poly.pdbx_strand_id
1 'polypeptide(L)'
;MGFGGLLIFACRKLRYVLCGWLISQYDFTYHRLNMVTNNTVFVNEEHVSGVMGIPSTRVDVVILKKTALSNRTCTLRVLEQNLENLPVCDEFLKTFLIFSCATLLAPNSKLEGIYDLWETIWDGDVGVQRN
;
A
#
# COMPACT_ATOMS: atom_id res chain seq x y z
N MET A 1 11.69 -8.88 1.65
CA MET A 1 10.59 -8.02 1.15
C MET A 1 11.16 -6.73 0.56
N GLY A 2 10.67 -6.32 -0.63
CA GLY A 2 11.13 -5.11 -1.31
C GLY A 2 10.50 -3.79 -0.78
N PHE A 3 10.03 -3.74 0.46
CA PHE A 3 9.32 -2.58 1.02
C PHE A 3 10.19 -1.71 1.95
N GLY A 4 11.50 -1.91 1.95
CA GLY A 4 12.42 -1.12 2.79
C GLY A 4 12.36 0.39 2.51
N GLY A 5 11.99 0.80 1.30
CA GLY A 5 11.78 2.20 0.95
C GLY A 5 10.72 2.89 1.78
N LEU A 6 9.67 2.18 2.21
CA LEU A 6 8.62 2.75 3.05
C LEU A 6 9.10 3.09 4.46
N LEU A 7 10.14 2.42 4.96
CA LEU A 7 10.72 2.70 6.28
C LEU A 7 11.48 4.05 6.32
N ILE A 8 12.02 4.46 5.18
CA ILE A 8 12.76 5.73 5.04
C ILE A 8 11.95 6.81 4.34
N PHE A 9 10.71 6.51 3.96
CA PHE A 9 9.84 7.44 3.28
C PHE A 9 9.41 8.57 4.22
N ALA A 10 10.04 9.74 4.04
CA ALA A 10 9.76 10.93 4.85
C ALA A 10 8.48 11.61 4.35
N CYS A 11 7.34 11.22 4.89
CA CYS A 11 6.08 11.93 4.65
C CYS A 11 6.11 13.32 5.31
N ARG A 12 6.14 14.36 4.49
CA ARG A 12 5.90 15.74 4.94
C ARG A 12 4.40 15.99 5.02
N LYS A 13 4.02 17.01 5.79
CA LYS A 13 2.62 17.46 5.83
C LYS A 13 2.10 17.72 4.41
N LEU A 14 0.99 17.08 4.05
CA LEU A 14 0.36 17.22 2.74
C LEU A 14 -0.08 18.67 2.51
N ARG A 15 0.23 19.20 1.34
CA ARG A 15 -0.32 20.46 0.86
C ARG A 15 -1.65 20.19 0.19
N TYR A 16 -2.74 20.22 0.97
CA TYR A 16 -4.07 19.84 0.51
C TYR A 16 -4.53 20.54 -0.76
N VAL A 17 -4.23 21.85 -0.90
CA VAL A 17 -4.60 22.62 -2.09
C VAL A 17 -3.91 22.08 -3.34
N LEU A 18 -2.60 21.81 -3.26
CA LEU A 18 -1.84 21.21 -4.36
C LEU A 18 -2.32 19.81 -4.69
N CYS A 19 -2.54 18.98 -3.67
CA CYS A 19 -3.03 17.61 -3.87
C CYS A 19 -4.43 17.62 -4.51
N GLY A 20 -5.33 18.47 -4.05
CA GLY A 20 -6.67 18.63 -4.63
C GLY A 20 -6.62 19.07 -6.09
N TRP A 21 -5.74 20.01 -6.42
CA TRP A 21 -5.52 20.43 -7.79
C TRP A 21 -4.95 19.29 -8.66
N LEU A 22 -3.95 18.57 -8.20
CA LEU A 22 -3.38 17.41 -8.92
C LEU A 22 -4.44 16.33 -9.17
N ILE A 23 -5.27 16.01 -8.17
CA ILE A 23 -6.37 15.05 -8.32
C ILE A 23 -7.35 15.53 -9.39
N SER A 24 -7.69 16.81 -9.44
CA SER A 24 -8.59 17.38 -10.45
C SER A 24 -8.02 17.31 -11.87
N GLN A 25 -6.70 17.27 -12.03
CA GLN A 25 -6.02 17.17 -13.31
C GLN A 25 -5.74 15.72 -13.73
N TYR A 26 -5.99 14.74 -12.85
CA TYR A 26 -5.68 13.34 -13.11
C TYR A 26 -6.78 12.64 -13.90
N ASP A 27 -6.38 12.07 -15.03
CA ASP A 27 -7.24 11.24 -15.89
C ASP A 27 -7.04 9.77 -15.51
N PHE A 28 -8.03 9.20 -14.82
CA PHE A 28 -8.00 7.82 -14.35
C PHE A 28 -8.06 6.78 -15.46
N THR A 29 -8.60 7.14 -16.63
CA THR A 29 -8.74 6.22 -17.76
C THR A 29 -7.38 5.97 -18.42
N TYR A 30 -6.59 7.02 -18.55
CA TYR A 30 -5.31 6.96 -19.24
C TYR A 30 -4.09 7.06 -18.31
N HIS A 31 -4.31 7.07 -16.99
CA HIS A 31 -3.24 7.20 -15.97
C HIS A 31 -2.28 8.36 -16.23
N ARG A 32 -2.83 9.54 -16.47
CA ARG A 32 -2.04 10.72 -16.81
C ARG A 32 -2.53 11.98 -16.10
N LEU A 33 -1.61 12.91 -15.87
CA LEU A 33 -1.91 14.26 -15.43
C LEU A 33 -2.02 15.18 -16.65
N ASN A 34 -3.14 15.86 -16.81
CA ASN A 34 -3.36 16.84 -17.86
C ASN A 34 -2.96 18.22 -17.34
N MET A 35 -1.79 18.72 -17.76
CA MET A 35 -1.28 20.00 -17.32
C MET A 35 -1.86 21.15 -18.18
N VAL A 36 -2.00 22.33 -17.59
CA VAL A 36 -2.59 23.52 -18.23
C VAL A 36 -1.89 23.93 -19.53
N THR A 37 -0.64 23.54 -19.70
CA THR A 37 0.21 23.84 -20.87
C THR A 37 0.06 22.84 -22.02
N ASN A 38 -1.03 22.11 -22.11
CA ASN A 38 -1.22 20.99 -23.05
C ASN A 38 -0.17 19.87 -22.96
N ASN A 39 0.62 19.86 -21.92
CA ASN A 39 1.54 18.76 -21.62
C ASN A 39 0.83 17.72 -20.77
N THR A 40 1.03 16.46 -21.12
CA THR A 40 0.54 15.32 -20.34
C THR A 40 1.71 14.61 -19.68
N VAL A 41 1.56 14.28 -18.41
CA VAL A 41 2.54 13.48 -17.67
C VAL A 41 1.90 12.15 -17.35
N PHE A 42 2.42 11.07 -17.93
CA PHE A 42 1.97 9.73 -17.62
C PHE A 42 2.50 9.31 -16.24
N VAL A 43 1.61 8.71 -15.46
CA VAL A 43 1.94 8.14 -14.14
C VAL A 43 1.87 6.64 -14.26
N ASN A 44 3.00 5.98 -14.07
CA ASN A 44 3.12 4.53 -14.16
C ASN A 44 3.73 3.93 -12.88
N GLU A 45 3.75 2.61 -12.82
CA GLU A 45 4.30 1.87 -11.69
C GLU A 45 5.79 2.16 -11.43
N GLU A 46 6.57 2.46 -12.45
CA GLU A 46 8.00 2.78 -12.32
C GLU A 46 8.19 4.12 -11.59
N HIS A 47 7.36 5.11 -11.91
CA HIS A 47 7.37 6.40 -11.21
C HIS A 47 7.01 6.24 -9.73
N VAL A 48 5.98 5.43 -9.44
CA VAL A 48 5.60 5.12 -8.06
C VAL A 48 6.72 4.38 -7.33
N SER A 49 7.32 3.39 -8.01
CA SER A 49 8.46 2.64 -7.50
C SER A 49 9.63 3.57 -7.13
N GLY A 50 9.98 4.50 -8.02
CA GLY A 50 11.07 5.46 -7.80
C GLY A 50 10.81 6.40 -6.63
N VAL A 51 9.57 6.86 -6.45
CA VAL A 51 9.19 7.78 -5.36
C VAL A 51 9.06 7.05 -4.02
N MET A 52 8.43 5.89 -4.02
CA MET A 52 8.12 5.13 -2.80
C MET A 52 9.25 4.19 -2.36
N GLY A 53 10.23 3.94 -3.23
CA GLY A 53 11.27 2.96 -2.98
C GLY A 53 10.76 1.52 -2.89
N ILE A 54 9.68 1.22 -3.63
CA ILE A 54 9.06 -0.11 -3.68
C ILE A 54 9.37 -0.72 -5.04
N PRO A 55 9.78 -2.00 -5.13
CA PRO A 55 10.00 -2.65 -6.43
C PRO A 55 8.73 -2.67 -7.28
N SER A 56 8.89 -2.40 -8.58
CA SER A 56 7.80 -2.51 -9.58
C SER A 56 7.77 -3.88 -10.29
N THR A 57 8.46 -4.87 -9.75
CA THR A 57 8.47 -6.23 -10.28
C THR A 57 7.06 -6.83 -10.18
N ARG A 58 6.48 -7.15 -11.32
CA ARG A 58 5.13 -7.71 -11.40
C ARG A 58 5.16 -9.17 -10.99
N VAL A 59 4.65 -9.43 -9.80
CA VAL A 59 4.12 -10.74 -9.43
C VAL A 59 2.66 -10.51 -9.10
N ASP A 60 1.77 -11.10 -9.86
CA ASP A 60 0.34 -10.99 -9.62
C ASP A 60 0.01 -11.62 -8.27
N VAL A 61 -0.55 -10.82 -7.38
CA VAL A 61 -1.05 -11.30 -6.09
C VAL A 61 -2.50 -11.73 -6.27
N VAL A 62 -2.75 -13.02 -6.16
CA VAL A 62 -4.12 -13.56 -6.19
C VAL A 62 -4.75 -13.37 -4.84
N ILE A 63 -5.66 -12.40 -4.74
CA ILE A 63 -6.46 -12.18 -3.54
C ILE A 63 -7.62 -13.17 -3.55
N LEU A 64 -7.55 -14.17 -2.68
CA LEU A 64 -8.62 -15.17 -2.50
C LEU A 64 -9.72 -14.54 -1.64
N LYS A 65 -10.88 -14.27 -2.25
CA LYS A 65 -12.08 -13.92 -1.49
C LYS A 65 -12.57 -15.15 -0.74
N LYS A 66 -12.22 -15.26 0.51
CA LYS A 66 -12.81 -16.27 1.40
C LYS A 66 -14.11 -15.74 1.98
N THR A 67 -15.19 -16.46 1.78
CA THR A 67 -16.52 -16.20 2.33
C THR A 67 -16.67 -16.60 3.79
N ALA A 68 -15.62 -17.07 4.44
CA ALA A 68 -15.66 -17.50 5.83
C ALA A 68 -15.34 -16.31 6.76
N LEU A 69 -16.25 -16.03 7.65
CA LEU A 69 -16.12 -15.12 8.79
C LEU A 69 -14.85 -15.43 9.59
N SER A 70 -13.76 -14.78 9.27
CA SER A 70 -12.60 -14.73 10.15
C SER A 70 -12.95 -13.82 11.32
N ASN A 71 -13.06 -14.38 12.53
CA ASN A 71 -13.29 -13.63 13.77
C ASN A 71 -12.08 -12.74 14.20
N ARG A 72 -11.16 -12.46 13.29
CA ARG A 72 -10.01 -11.62 13.56
C ARG A 72 -10.37 -10.17 13.28
N THR A 73 -10.80 -9.45 14.32
CA THR A 73 -10.93 -7.98 14.29
C THR A 73 -9.55 -7.35 14.21
N CYS A 74 -9.07 -7.11 13.01
CA CYS A 74 -7.83 -6.39 12.80
C CYS A 74 -8.13 -4.92 12.54
N THR A 75 -8.10 -4.12 13.57
CA THR A 75 -8.17 -2.66 13.46
C THR A 75 -6.78 -2.07 13.24
N LEU A 76 -6.69 -0.90 12.62
CA LEU A 76 -5.43 -0.16 12.46
C LEU A 76 -4.71 0.01 13.81
N ARG A 77 -5.45 0.20 14.89
CA ARG A 77 -4.91 0.34 16.24
C ARG A 77 -4.21 -0.93 16.72
N VAL A 78 -4.76 -2.10 16.41
CA VAL A 78 -4.12 -3.39 16.75
C VAL A 78 -2.85 -3.59 15.93
N LEU A 79 -2.87 -3.22 14.65
CA LEU A 79 -1.67 -3.27 13.80
C LEU A 79 -0.57 -2.34 14.33
N GLU A 80 -0.91 -1.12 14.71
CA GLU A 80 0.00 -0.15 15.31
C GLU A 80 0.63 -0.68 16.60
N GLN A 81 -0.19 -1.21 17.52
CA GLN A 81 0.30 -1.82 18.76
C GLN A 81 1.23 -3.02 18.52
N ASN A 82 0.91 -3.84 17.52
CA ASN A 82 1.77 -4.96 17.15
C ASN A 82 3.12 -4.46 16.60
N LEU A 83 3.13 -3.42 15.78
CA LEU A 83 4.37 -2.83 15.25
C LEU A 83 5.25 -2.23 16.35
N GLU A 84 4.65 -1.70 17.43
CA GLU A 84 5.41 -1.18 18.58
C GLU A 84 6.00 -2.27 19.45
N ASN A 85 5.35 -3.43 19.56
CA ASN A 85 5.70 -4.46 20.55
C ASN A 85 6.37 -5.69 19.94
N LEU A 86 6.20 -5.97 18.65
CA LEU A 86 6.81 -7.13 18.00
C LEU A 86 8.30 -6.90 17.71
N PRO A 87 9.16 -7.89 17.95
CA PRO A 87 10.52 -7.86 17.44
C PRO A 87 10.50 -7.93 15.90
N VAL A 88 11.60 -7.54 15.26
CA VAL A 88 11.75 -7.64 13.80
C VAL A 88 11.81 -9.11 13.40
N CYS A 89 10.67 -9.67 13.03
CA CYS A 89 10.46 -11.05 12.61
C CYS A 89 9.47 -11.08 11.44
N ASP A 90 9.16 -12.26 10.94
CA ASP A 90 8.17 -12.44 9.85
C ASP A 90 6.81 -11.83 10.18
N GLU A 91 6.36 -12.00 11.41
CA GLU A 91 5.09 -11.44 11.88
C GLU A 91 5.10 -9.90 11.86
N PHE A 92 6.20 -9.29 12.29
CA PHE A 92 6.39 -7.85 12.19
C PHE A 92 6.34 -7.38 10.74
N LEU A 93 7.04 -8.06 9.83
CA LEU A 93 7.08 -7.70 8.41
C LEU A 93 5.71 -7.81 7.74
N LYS A 94 4.96 -8.86 8.04
CA LYS A 94 3.59 -9.04 7.57
C LYS A 94 2.66 -7.94 8.10
N THR A 95 2.74 -7.65 9.40
CA THR A 95 1.99 -6.57 10.06
C THR A 95 2.31 -5.22 9.45
N PHE A 96 3.61 -4.93 9.23
CA PHE A 96 4.07 -3.70 8.59
C PHE A 96 3.51 -3.55 7.16
N LEU A 97 3.54 -4.62 6.37
CA LEU A 97 3.01 -4.60 5.02
C LEU A 97 1.50 -4.30 5.00
N ILE A 98 0.74 -4.97 5.86
CA ILE A 98 -0.71 -4.75 5.96
C ILE A 98 -1.02 -3.32 6.42
N PHE A 99 -0.30 -2.83 7.43
CA PHE A 99 -0.46 -1.46 7.92
C PHE A 99 -0.14 -0.43 6.84
N SER A 100 0.95 -0.64 6.10
CA SER A 100 1.35 0.24 4.99
C SER A 100 0.34 0.23 3.85
N CYS A 101 -0.20 -0.93 3.50
CA CYS A 101 -1.28 -1.03 2.51
C CYS A 101 -2.53 -0.28 2.96
N ALA A 102 -2.91 -0.44 4.22
CA ALA A 102 -4.13 0.16 4.77
C ALA A 102 -4.06 1.67 4.94
N THR A 103 -2.88 2.21 5.21
CA THR A 103 -2.71 3.64 5.54
C THR A 103 -2.16 4.47 4.40
N LEU A 104 -1.32 3.89 3.55
CA LEU A 104 -0.54 4.64 2.55
C LEU A 104 -0.84 4.20 1.11
N LEU A 105 -0.78 2.90 0.82
CA LEU A 105 -0.83 2.41 -0.56
C LEU A 105 -2.27 2.32 -1.10
N ALA A 106 -3.21 1.85 -0.29
CA ALA A 106 -4.60 1.68 -0.65
C ALA A 106 -5.52 2.01 0.54
N PRO A 107 -5.50 3.26 1.03
CA PRO A 107 -6.31 3.64 2.17
C PRO A 107 -7.79 3.46 1.87
N ASN A 108 -8.49 2.73 2.71
CA ASN A 108 -9.91 2.52 2.62
C ASN A 108 -10.58 3.02 3.91
N SER A 109 -11.71 3.73 3.77
CA SER A 109 -12.53 4.16 4.91
C SER A 109 -13.21 2.99 5.64
N LYS A 110 -13.32 1.84 4.96
CA LYS A 110 -13.86 0.60 5.53
C LYS A 110 -12.74 -0.43 5.59
N LEU A 111 -12.52 -0.99 6.76
CA LEU A 111 -11.53 -2.05 7.00
C LEU A 111 -11.83 -3.37 6.25
N GLU A 112 -12.98 -3.49 5.60
CA GLU A 112 -13.43 -4.72 4.92
C GLU A 112 -12.47 -5.21 3.82
N GLY A 113 -11.87 -4.29 3.04
CA GLY A 113 -10.86 -4.65 2.02
C GLY A 113 -9.53 -5.12 2.59
N ILE A 114 -9.26 -4.86 3.86
CA ILE A 114 -8.03 -5.26 4.55
C ILE A 114 -8.08 -6.72 4.95
N TYR A 115 -9.25 -7.27 5.21
CA TYR A 115 -9.40 -8.67 5.62
C TYR A 115 -8.94 -9.64 4.52
N ASP A 116 -9.34 -9.41 3.28
CA ASP A 116 -8.92 -10.25 2.15
C ASP A 116 -7.41 -10.15 1.94
N LEU A 117 -6.85 -8.95 2.10
CA LEU A 117 -5.43 -8.72 2.01
C LEU A 117 -4.67 -9.34 3.18
N TRP A 118 -5.23 -9.28 4.39
CA TRP A 118 -4.66 -9.89 5.59
C TRP A 118 -4.47 -11.40 5.41
N GLU A 119 -5.54 -12.10 5.04
CA GLU A 119 -5.46 -13.55 4.84
C GLU A 119 -4.45 -13.91 3.75
N THR A 120 -4.44 -13.16 2.66
CA THR A 120 -3.50 -13.37 1.56
C THR A 120 -2.04 -13.18 1.99
N ILE A 121 -1.75 -12.16 2.81
CA ILE A 121 -0.39 -11.87 3.28
C ILE A 121 0.00 -12.81 4.43
N TRP A 122 -0.95 -13.14 5.31
CA TRP A 122 -0.67 -13.94 6.50
C TRP A 122 -0.50 -15.41 6.21
N ASP A 123 -1.39 -15.97 5.42
CA ASP A 123 -1.41 -17.39 5.08
C ASP A 123 -0.68 -17.69 3.76
N GLY A 124 -0.39 -16.68 2.95
CA GLY A 124 0.32 -16.81 1.69
C GLY A 124 1.83 -16.57 1.83
N ASP A 125 2.61 -17.13 0.89
CA ASP A 125 4.05 -16.85 0.73
C ASP A 125 4.30 -15.47 0.08
N VAL A 126 3.38 -14.52 0.23
CA VAL A 126 3.48 -13.20 -0.38
C VAL A 126 4.63 -12.42 0.26
N GLY A 127 5.67 -12.20 -0.51
CA GLY A 127 6.84 -11.43 -0.09
C GLY A 127 7.98 -12.23 0.52
N VAL A 128 7.86 -13.52 0.65
CA VAL A 128 8.98 -14.42 0.97
C VAL A 128 9.58 -14.93 -0.34
N GLN A 129 10.41 -14.13 -0.99
CA GLN A 129 11.39 -14.71 -1.91
C GLN A 129 12.38 -15.47 -1.05
N ARG A 130 12.21 -16.77 -0.98
CA ARG A 130 13.30 -17.66 -0.54
C ARG A 130 14.39 -17.57 -1.60
N ASN A 131 15.46 -16.88 -1.27
CA ASN A 131 16.71 -17.05 -1.99
C ASN A 131 17.21 -18.49 -1.80
#